data_1d8ffdd3fa603928e6362c4153ff5c73
#
_entry.id   1d8ffdd3fa603928e6362c4153ff5c73
#
_cell.length_a   1.000
_cell.length_b   1.000
_cell.length_c   1.000
_cell.angle_alpha   90.00
_cell.angle_beta   90.00
_cell.angle_gamma   90.00
#
_symmetry.space_group_name_H-M   'P 1'
#
loop_
_entity.id
_entity.type
_entity.pdbx_description
1 polymer ?
#
loop_
_entity_poly.entity_id
_entity_poly.type
_entity_poly.pdbx_seq_one_letter_code
_entity_poly.pdbx_strand_id
1 'polypeptide(L)'
;PAVGGFAPALGAGLLATMFAYDGWIHVGNIAGELKKPARDLPRAIAGGILGIMAVYLLVQFAFLRTIDMSALAGNENAAMDVAGKIFGGMGGKLVTIGILISVYGTINGYTMTGMRLPYTMGLEKQLPFSDKLVKLNKNHVPYIAGILELVIAIAMMMVGGFDMLTDMLVFVIWIFYTLVFIAVIKLRKTEPDLVRPYKVPLYPIIPIVAIIG
;
A
#
# COMPACT_ATOMS: atom_id res chain seq x y z
N PRO A 1 20.77 13.03 3.49
CA PRO A 1 21.55 12.96 4.70
C PRO A 1 22.16 11.57 4.82
N ALA A 2 23.50 11.49 5.05
CA ALA A 2 24.17 10.23 5.23
C ALA A 2 23.57 9.55 6.48
N VAL A 3 22.87 8.45 6.28
CA VAL A 3 22.31 7.64 7.37
C VAL A 3 23.51 7.05 8.10
N GLY A 4 23.77 7.50 9.33
CA GLY A 4 24.96 7.18 10.08
C GLY A 4 25.02 5.70 10.51
N GLY A 5 25.55 4.82 9.65
CA GLY A 5 25.77 3.42 9.93
C GLY A 5 24.85 2.44 9.21
N PHE A 6 25.19 1.15 9.26
CA PHE A 6 24.49 0.07 8.55
C PHE A 6 23.05 -0.13 9.09
N ALA A 7 22.85 -0.13 10.40
CA ALA A 7 21.52 -0.41 10.97
C ALA A 7 20.47 0.67 10.65
N PRO A 8 20.75 1.98 10.78
CA PRO A 8 19.82 3.01 10.31
C PRO A 8 19.55 2.97 8.81
N ALA A 9 20.58 2.67 7.99
CA ALA A 9 20.42 2.54 6.54
C ALA A 9 19.51 1.35 6.17
N LEU A 10 19.67 0.22 6.85
CA LEU A 10 18.81 -0.95 6.69
C LEU A 10 17.37 -0.64 7.09
N GLY A 11 17.18 0.06 8.23
CA GLY A 11 15.85 0.47 8.69
C GLY A 11 15.13 1.37 7.70
N ALA A 12 15.80 2.38 7.16
CA ALA A 12 15.25 3.26 6.13
C ALA A 12 14.90 2.48 4.84
N GLY A 13 15.77 1.55 4.42
CA GLY A 13 15.51 0.68 3.27
C GLY A 13 14.31 -0.25 3.48
N LEU A 14 14.14 -0.79 4.68
CA LEU A 14 12.98 -1.61 5.03
C LEU A 14 11.69 -0.78 5.01
N LEU A 15 11.67 0.42 5.60
CA LEU A 15 10.52 1.32 5.56
C LEU A 15 10.10 1.64 4.11
N ALA A 16 11.06 2.00 3.26
CA ALA A 16 10.79 2.26 1.85
C ALA A 16 10.22 1.02 1.13
N THR A 17 10.74 -0.18 1.45
CA THR A 17 10.25 -1.44 0.90
C THR A 17 8.84 -1.74 1.40
N MET A 18 8.55 -1.53 2.67
CA MET A 18 7.23 -1.70 3.27
C MET A 18 6.19 -0.81 2.57
N PHE A 19 6.54 0.44 2.28
CA PHE A 19 5.70 1.34 1.52
C PHE A 19 5.49 0.85 0.07
N ALA A 20 6.58 0.47 -0.63
CA ALA A 20 6.53 0.05 -2.02
C ALA A 20 5.69 -1.23 -2.27
N TYR A 21 5.60 -2.10 -1.27
CA TYR A 21 4.81 -3.34 -1.32
C TYR A 21 3.45 -3.22 -0.63
N ASP A 22 3.05 -2.04 -0.17
CA ASP A 22 1.73 -1.87 0.44
C ASP A 22 0.59 -2.09 -0.57
N GLY A 23 -0.60 -2.38 -0.06
CA GLY A 23 -1.82 -2.55 -0.85
C GLY A 23 -2.27 -4.00 -1.06
N TRP A 24 -1.45 -5.00 -0.80
CA TRP A 24 -1.80 -6.42 -0.96
C TRP A 24 -3.03 -6.85 -0.14
N ILE A 25 -3.25 -6.22 1.01
CA ILE A 25 -4.37 -6.54 1.91
C ILE A 25 -5.73 -6.15 1.30
N HIS A 26 -5.76 -5.12 0.44
CA HIS A 26 -6.99 -4.65 -0.20
C HIS A 26 -7.62 -5.69 -1.13
N VAL A 27 -6.84 -6.66 -1.62
CA VAL A 27 -7.36 -7.80 -2.40
C VAL A 27 -8.35 -8.63 -1.55
N GLY A 28 -8.20 -8.63 -0.23
CA GLY A 28 -9.15 -9.26 0.68
C GLY A 28 -10.57 -8.66 0.60
N ASN A 29 -10.68 -7.37 0.31
CA ASN A 29 -11.98 -6.68 0.23
C ASN A 29 -12.85 -7.17 -0.94
N ILE A 30 -12.24 -7.73 -1.99
CA ILE A 30 -12.94 -8.31 -3.14
C ILE A 30 -13.07 -9.83 -3.06
N ALA A 31 -12.70 -10.44 -1.93
CA ALA A 31 -12.74 -11.89 -1.75
C ALA A 31 -14.15 -12.48 -1.98
N GLY A 32 -15.21 -11.71 -1.62
CA GLY A 32 -16.61 -12.09 -1.85
C GLY A 32 -17.03 -12.15 -3.31
N GLU A 33 -16.30 -11.50 -4.21
CA GLU A 33 -16.57 -11.48 -5.65
C GLU A 33 -15.89 -12.65 -6.40
N LEU A 34 -14.98 -13.36 -5.73
CA LEU A 34 -14.24 -14.46 -6.31
C LEU A 34 -15.07 -15.74 -6.33
N LYS A 35 -15.06 -16.47 -7.44
CA LYS A 35 -15.76 -17.77 -7.56
C LYS A 35 -15.20 -18.84 -6.61
N LYS A 36 -13.89 -18.84 -6.36
CA LYS A 36 -13.18 -19.80 -5.48
C LYS A 36 -12.18 -19.07 -4.60
N PRO A 37 -12.64 -18.23 -3.65
CA PRO A 37 -11.76 -17.34 -2.88
C PRO A 37 -10.68 -18.09 -2.09
N ALA A 38 -11.01 -19.24 -1.53
CA ALA A 38 -10.07 -20.07 -0.77
C ALA A 38 -8.82 -20.51 -1.55
N ARG A 39 -8.94 -20.67 -2.87
CA ARG A 39 -7.84 -21.04 -3.76
C ARG A 39 -7.23 -19.83 -4.46
N ASP A 40 -8.08 -18.97 -4.99
CA ASP A 40 -7.67 -17.94 -5.94
C ASP A 40 -7.05 -16.73 -5.22
N LEU A 41 -7.55 -16.37 -4.01
CA LEU A 41 -7.01 -15.26 -3.23
C LEU A 41 -5.54 -15.46 -2.82
N PRO A 42 -5.13 -16.59 -2.19
CA PRO A 42 -3.73 -16.80 -1.85
C PRO A 42 -2.80 -16.83 -3.07
N ARG A 43 -3.27 -17.40 -4.19
CA ARG A 43 -2.50 -17.44 -5.44
C ARG A 43 -2.35 -16.06 -6.07
N ALA A 44 -3.41 -15.26 -6.07
CA ALA A 44 -3.37 -13.90 -6.59
C ALA A 44 -2.42 -13.01 -5.77
N ILE A 45 -2.48 -13.10 -4.43
CA ILE A 45 -1.58 -12.34 -3.55
C ILE A 45 -0.13 -12.79 -3.74
N ALA A 46 0.16 -14.09 -3.62
CA ALA A 46 1.52 -14.59 -3.74
C ALA A 46 2.10 -14.35 -5.14
N GLY A 47 1.34 -14.65 -6.19
CA GLY A 47 1.76 -14.44 -7.57
C GLY A 47 1.93 -12.96 -7.92
N GLY A 48 1.05 -12.08 -7.41
CA GLY A 48 1.14 -10.64 -7.56
C GLY A 48 2.41 -10.08 -6.90
N ILE A 49 2.66 -10.44 -5.64
CA ILE A 49 3.85 -9.99 -4.90
C ILE A 49 5.13 -10.46 -5.59
N LEU A 50 5.21 -11.74 -5.99
CA LEU A 50 6.39 -12.27 -6.69
C LEU A 50 6.59 -11.61 -8.05
N GLY A 51 5.51 -11.35 -8.80
CA GLY A 51 5.57 -10.63 -10.08
C GLY A 51 6.07 -9.20 -9.92
N ILE A 52 5.53 -8.46 -8.96
CA ILE A 52 5.96 -7.09 -8.64
C ILE A 52 7.43 -7.10 -8.17
N MET A 53 7.83 -8.04 -7.32
CA MET A 53 9.21 -8.19 -6.87
C MET A 53 10.16 -8.38 -8.06
N ALA A 54 9.83 -9.24 -9.01
CA ALA A 54 10.64 -9.44 -10.21
C ALA A 54 10.79 -8.13 -11.01
N VAL A 55 9.69 -7.39 -11.21
CA VAL A 55 9.71 -6.09 -11.91
C VAL A 55 10.57 -5.09 -11.15
N TYR A 56 10.41 -4.96 -9.83
CA TYR A 56 11.21 -4.04 -9.02
C TYR A 56 12.71 -4.36 -9.07
N LEU A 57 13.07 -5.64 -9.00
CA LEU A 57 14.48 -6.05 -9.11
C LEU A 57 15.07 -5.69 -10.50
N LEU A 58 14.30 -5.88 -11.58
CA LEU A 58 14.73 -5.48 -12.93
C LEU A 58 14.89 -3.97 -13.05
N VAL A 59 13.96 -3.20 -12.51
CA VAL A 59 14.02 -1.72 -12.50
C VAL A 59 15.22 -1.23 -11.68
N GLN A 60 15.44 -1.77 -10.49
CA GLN A 60 16.59 -1.42 -9.66
C GLN A 60 17.91 -1.78 -10.34
N PHE A 61 17.99 -2.94 -10.98
CA PHE A 61 19.15 -3.32 -11.75
C PHE A 61 19.42 -2.35 -12.89
N ALA A 62 18.39 -1.93 -13.62
CA ALA A 62 18.52 -0.93 -14.69
C ALA A 62 19.02 0.42 -14.16
N PHE A 63 18.51 0.87 -13.00
CA PHE A 63 18.95 2.12 -12.35
C PHE A 63 20.43 2.07 -12.00
N LEU A 64 20.85 1.03 -11.27
CA LEU A 64 22.23 0.84 -10.82
C LEU A 64 23.24 0.66 -11.96
N ARG A 65 22.78 0.20 -13.14
CA ARG A 65 23.61 0.06 -14.35
C ARG A 65 23.71 1.35 -15.16
N THR A 66 22.76 2.26 -15.01
CA THR A 66 22.63 3.44 -15.87
C THR A 66 23.17 4.70 -15.22
N ILE A 67 23.04 4.82 -13.89
CA ILE A 67 23.41 6.02 -13.13
C ILE A 67 24.19 5.60 -11.90
N ASP A 68 25.25 6.37 -11.57
CA ASP A 68 26.04 6.15 -10.36
C ASP A 68 25.19 6.33 -9.09
N MET A 69 25.49 5.56 -8.05
CA MET A 69 24.77 5.59 -6.77
C MET A 69 24.75 7.00 -6.16
N SER A 70 25.82 7.76 -6.30
CA SER A 70 25.89 9.15 -5.80
C SER A 70 24.92 10.11 -6.49
N ALA A 71 24.59 9.84 -7.75
CA ALA A 71 23.64 10.63 -8.54
C ALA A 71 22.20 10.11 -8.39
N LEU A 72 22.00 8.88 -7.90
CA LEU A 72 20.70 8.33 -7.55
C LEU A 72 20.23 8.80 -6.17
N ALA A 73 21.16 8.94 -5.23
CA ALA A 73 20.86 9.31 -3.85
C ALA A 73 20.20 10.70 -3.77
N GLY A 74 18.94 10.76 -3.33
CA GLY A 74 18.17 12.00 -3.21
C GLY A 74 17.63 12.55 -4.55
N ASN A 75 17.74 11.81 -5.64
CA ASN A 75 17.24 12.23 -6.94
C ASN A 75 15.75 11.86 -7.10
N GLU A 76 14.88 12.86 -6.96
CA GLU A 76 13.43 12.70 -7.14
C GLU A 76 13.04 12.37 -8.60
N ASN A 77 13.90 12.64 -9.56
CA ASN A 77 13.68 12.42 -10.98
C ASN A 77 14.42 11.19 -11.53
N ALA A 78 14.93 10.31 -10.68
CA ALA A 78 15.76 9.18 -11.05
C ALA A 78 15.17 8.33 -12.19
N ALA A 79 13.87 8.03 -12.16
CA ALA A 79 13.21 7.25 -13.20
C ALA A 79 13.24 7.95 -14.59
N MET A 80 13.03 9.26 -14.60
CA MET A 80 13.06 10.07 -15.81
C MET A 80 14.48 10.15 -16.38
N ASP A 81 15.48 10.35 -15.52
CA ASP A 81 16.89 10.45 -15.91
C ASP A 81 17.42 9.12 -16.46
N VAL A 82 17.10 8.00 -15.81
CA VAL A 82 17.45 6.65 -16.28
C VAL A 82 16.80 6.38 -17.65
N ALA A 83 15.50 6.67 -17.78
CA ALA A 83 14.81 6.47 -19.04
C ALA A 83 15.34 7.39 -20.15
N GLY A 84 15.71 8.61 -19.83
CA GLY A 84 16.37 9.55 -20.75
C GLY A 84 17.72 9.05 -21.23
N LYS A 85 18.51 8.42 -20.36
CA LYS A 85 19.80 7.80 -20.75
C LYS A 85 19.64 6.54 -21.59
N ILE A 86 18.63 5.71 -21.31
CA ILE A 86 18.40 4.44 -22.03
C ILE A 86 17.73 4.68 -23.39
N PHE A 87 16.70 5.52 -23.42
CA PHE A 87 15.81 5.71 -24.57
C PHE A 87 15.96 7.08 -25.25
N GLY A 88 16.92 7.91 -24.79
CA GLY A 88 17.07 9.28 -25.27
C GLY A 88 16.02 10.25 -24.73
N GLY A 89 16.03 11.49 -25.21
CA GLY A 89 15.16 12.55 -24.68
C GLY A 89 13.65 12.29 -24.73
N MET A 90 13.21 11.40 -25.61
CA MET A 90 11.80 10.95 -25.67
C MET A 90 11.48 9.99 -24.52
N GLY A 91 12.45 9.19 -24.07
CA GLY A 91 12.24 8.20 -23.00
C GLY A 91 11.82 8.82 -21.68
N GLY A 92 12.50 9.89 -21.25
CA GLY A 92 12.12 10.62 -20.04
C GLY A 92 10.68 11.14 -20.09
N LYS A 93 10.26 11.71 -21.22
CA LYS A 93 8.88 12.20 -21.39
C LYS A 93 7.83 11.08 -21.32
N LEU A 94 8.09 9.95 -21.96
CA LEU A 94 7.18 8.79 -21.94
C LEU A 94 7.03 8.22 -20.52
N VAL A 95 8.13 8.09 -19.78
CA VAL A 95 8.09 7.65 -18.38
C VAL A 95 7.32 8.65 -17.51
N THR A 96 7.54 9.95 -17.68
CA THR A 96 6.78 10.98 -16.95
C THR A 96 5.28 10.87 -17.20
N ILE A 97 4.86 10.72 -18.46
CA ILE A 97 3.44 10.52 -18.80
C ILE A 97 2.90 9.23 -18.16
N GLY A 98 3.67 8.14 -18.23
CA GLY A 98 3.30 6.86 -17.60
C GLY A 98 3.11 6.99 -16.07
N ILE A 99 4.01 7.70 -15.40
CA ILE A 99 3.90 8.00 -13.96
C ILE A 99 2.64 8.82 -13.66
N LEU A 100 2.37 9.88 -14.43
CA LEU A 100 1.16 10.71 -14.24
C LEU A 100 -0.12 9.90 -14.39
N ILE A 101 -0.22 9.04 -15.41
CA ILE A 101 -1.36 8.16 -15.61
C ILE A 101 -1.51 7.18 -14.42
N SER A 102 -0.40 6.59 -13.98
CA SER A 102 -0.39 5.65 -12.85
C SER A 102 -0.82 6.32 -11.54
N VAL A 103 -0.27 7.50 -11.24
CA VAL A 103 -0.62 8.29 -10.06
C VAL A 103 -2.09 8.67 -10.06
N TYR A 104 -2.60 9.16 -11.21
CA TYR A 104 -4.02 9.48 -11.35
C TYR A 104 -4.93 8.26 -11.10
N GLY A 105 -4.57 7.09 -11.67
CA GLY A 105 -5.30 5.85 -11.44
C GLY A 105 -5.29 5.43 -9.97
N THR A 106 -4.15 5.55 -9.31
CA THR A 106 -3.98 5.23 -7.89
C THR A 106 -4.81 6.16 -7.01
N ILE A 107 -4.73 7.47 -7.21
CA ILE A 107 -5.54 8.44 -6.46
C ILE A 107 -7.04 8.13 -6.62
N ASN A 108 -7.50 7.87 -7.83
CA ASN A 108 -8.89 7.53 -8.07
C ASN A 108 -9.32 6.25 -7.32
N GLY A 109 -8.50 5.21 -7.35
CA GLY A 109 -8.74 3.96 -6.64
C GLY A 109 -8.79 4.15 -5.11
N TYR A 110 -7.83 4.86 -4.54
CA TYR A 110 -7.80 5.15 -3.10
C TYR A 110 -8.97 6.04 -2.66
N THR A 111 -9.33 7.06 -3.43
CA THR A 111 -10.49 7.90 -3.13
C THR A 111 -11.80 7.10 -3.15
N MET A 112 -11.97 6.20 -4.13
CA MET A 112 -13.17 5.35 -4.20
C MET A 112 -13.29 4.38 -3.02
N THR A 113 -12.18 3.84 -2.54
CA THR A 113 -12.16 2.92 -1.39
C THR A 113 -12.17 3.66 -0.07
N GLY A 114 -11.44 4.76 0.04
CA GLY A 114 -11.28 5.55 1.25
C GLY A 114 -12.59 6.18 1.71
N MET A 115 -13.39 6.73 0.78
CA MET A 115 -14.68 7.31 1.13
C MET A 115 -15.70 6.30 1.69
N ARG A 116 -15.50 5.00 1.44
CA ARG A 116 -16.37 3.94 1.97
C ARG A 116 -16.17 3.72 3.47
N LEU A 117 -14.98 4.00 3.99
CA LEU A 117 -14.69 3.82 5.42
C LEU A 117 -15.53 4.76 6.29
N PRO A 118 -15.48 6.10 6.15
CA PRO A 118 -16.34 6.99 6.95
C PRO A 118 -17.83 6.80 6.63
N TYR A 119 -18.19 6.35 5.43
CA TYR A 119 -19.55 5.97 5.10
C TYR A 119 -20.04 4.78 5.93
N THR A 120 -19.26 3.69 6.00
CA THR A 120 -19.62 2.48 6.79
C THR A 120 -19.65 2.79 8.29
N MET A 121 -18.65 3.54 8.79
CA MET A 121 -18.66 4.01 10.19
C MET A 121 -19.85 4.90 10.49
N GLY A 122 -20.32 5.67 9.49
CA GLY A 122 -21.54 6.47 9.59
C GLY A 122 -22.79 5.60 9.68
N LEU A 123 -22.89 4.51 8.91
CA LEU A 123 -24.00 3.55 9.01
C LEU A 123 -24.07 2.91 10.42
N GLU A 124 -22.93 2.63 11.01
CA GLU A 124 -22.81 2.07 12.35
C GLU A 124 -22.88 3.13 13.48
N LYS A 125 -23.09 4.41 13.13
CA LYS A 125 -23.15 5.55 14.05
C LYS A 125 -21.91 5.71 14.95
N GLN A 126 -20.74 5.33 14.44
CA GLN A 126 -19.47 5.41 15.16
C GLN A 126 -18.80 6.79 15.06
N LEU A 127 -19.24 7.65 14.14
CA LEU A 127 -18.67 8.97 13.90
C LEU A 127 -19.67 10.08 14.21
N PRO A 128 -19.19 11.28 14.62
CA PRO A 128 -20.03 12.46 14.67
C PRO A 128 -20.56 12.78 13.26
N PHE A 129 -21.76 13.32 13.19
CA PHE A 129 -22.45 13.63 11.91
C PHE A 129 -22.72 12.42 11.01
N SER A 130 -22.87 11.22 11.56
CA SER A 130 -23.14 9.98 10.84
C SER A 130 -24.29 10.12 9.83
N ASP A 131 -25.38 10.79 10.16
CA ASP A 131 -26.54 11.01 9.28
C ASP A 131 -26.19 11.81 7.99
N LYS A 132 -25.11 12.59 8.03
CA LYS A 132 -24.60 13.30 6.85
C LYS A 132 -23.66 12.42 6.04
N LEU A 133 -22.78 11.64 6.71
CA LEU A 133 -21.79 10.78 6.07
C LEU A 133 -22.43 9.66 5.23
N VAL A 134 -23.61 9.18 5.62
CA VAL A 134 -24.35 8.13 4.90
C VAL A 134 -25.12 8.62 3.68
N LYS A 135 -25.10 9.93 3.39
CA LYS A 135 -25.81 10.47 2.23
C LYS A 135 -25.13 10.08 0.92
N LEU A 136 -25.92 9.48 0.03
CA LEU A 136 -25.48 9.13 -1.31
C LEU A 136 -25.96 10.17 -2.33
N ASN A 137 -25.18 10.39 -3.36
CA ASN A 137 -25.59 11.17 -4.52
C ASN A 137 -26.47 10.33 -5.49
N LYS A 138 -26.86 10.93 -6.63
CA LYS A 138 -27.67 10.25 -7.67
C LYS A 138 -27.01 8.98 -8.23
N ASN A 139 -25.69 8.87 -8.13
CA ASN A 139 -24.89 7.74 -8.61
C ASN A 139 -24.51 6.77 -7.47
N HIS A 140 -25.20 6.83 -6.34
CA HIS A 140 -24.93 6.02 -5.15
C HIS A 140 -23.51 6.17 -4.56
N VAL A 141 -22.88 7.35 -4.76
CA VAL A 141 -21.57 7.66 -4.20
C VAL A 141 -21.73 8.43 -2.89
N PRO A 142 -21.01 8.07 -1.81
CA PRO A 142 -21.05 8.76 -0.52
C PRO A 142 -20.23 10.07 -0.57
N TYR A 143 -20.77 11.09 -1.23
CA TYR A 143 -20.05 12.32 -1.57
C TYR A 143 -19.59 13.14 -0.35
N ILE A 144 -20.34 13.13 0.76
CA ILE A 144 -19.94 13.85 1.99
C ILE A 144 -18.74 13.15 2.64
N ALA A 145 -18.74 11.82 2.66
CA ALA A 145 -17.58 11.04 3.11
C ALA A 145 -16.35 11.31 2.24
N GLY A 146 -16.54 11.42 0.92
CA GLY A 146 -15.45 11.79 -0.01
C GLY A 146 -14.94 13.22 0.19
N ILE A 147 -15.81 14.18 0.49
CA ILE A 147 -15.39 15.55 0.83
C ILE A 147 -14.59 15.57 2.13
N LEU A 148 -15.03 14.82 3.14
CA LEU A 148 -14.30 14.69 4.41
C LEU A 148 -12.89 14.12 4.17
N GLU A 149 -12.77 13.05 3.39
CA GLU A 149 -11.48 12.46 3.02
C GLU A 149 -10.58 13.49 2.30
N LEU A 150 -11.10 14.20 1.32
CA LEU A 150 -10.36 15.22 0.59
C LEU A 150 -9.87 16.35 1.50
N VAL A 151 -10.71 16.84 2.42
CA VAL A 151 -10.32 17.88 3.38
C VAL A 151 -9.19 17.40 4.28
N ILE A 152 -9.29 16.18 4.79
CA ILE A 152 -8.23 15.58 5.63
C ILE A 152 -6.94 15.42 4.81
N ALA A 153 -7.02 14.94 3.57
CA ALA A 153 -5.85 14.77 2.70
C ALA A 153 -5.15 16.11 2.44
N ILE A 154 -5.90 17.17 2.11
CA ILE A 154 -5.35 18.51 1.91
C ILE A 154 -4.70 19.04 3.20
N ALA A 155 -5.37 18.88 4.34
CA ALA A 155 -4.82 19.31 5.63
C ALA A 155 -3.50 18.60 5.94
N MET A 156 -3.41 17.29 5.70
CA MET A 156 -2.17 16.53 5.91
C MET A 156 -1.05 16.96 4.95
N MET A 157 -1.35 17.23 3.69
CA MET A 157 -0.36 17.75 2.74
C MET A 157 0.21 19.12 3.16
N MET A 158 -0.55 19.93 3.89
CA MET A 158 -0.07 21.21 4.41
C MET A 158 0.82 21.07 5.66
N VAL A 159 0.73 19.95 6.37
CA VAL A 159 1.47 19.70 7.62
C VAL A 159 2.82 19.04 7.36
N GLY A 160 2.92 18.17 6.35
CA GLY A 160 4.13 17.38 6.14
C GLY A 160 4.45 17.15 4.66
N GLY A 161 5.74 16.92 4.39
CA GLY A 161 6.23 16.49 3.08
C GLY A 161 5.93 15.01 2.81
N PHE A 162 6.26 14.57 1.60
CA PHE A 162 6.03 13.21 1.12
C PHE A 162 6.60 12.14 2.07
N ASP A 163 7.88 12.28 2.46
CA ASP A 163 8.56 11.31 3.32
C ASP A 163 7.86 11.17 4.68
N MET A 164 7.50 12.29 5.31
CA MET A 164 6.80 12.28 6.60
C MET A 164 5.44 11.57 6.49
N LEU A 165 4.68 11.85 5.43
CA LEU A 165 3.35 11.25 5.24
C LEU A 165 3.44 9.75 4.95
N THR A 166 4.44 9.31 4.18
CA THR A 166 4.66 7.90 3.89
C THR A 166 5.12 7.12 5.12
N ASP A 167 6.02 7.69 5.94
CA ASP A 167 6.47 7.07 7.18
C ASP A 167 5.31 6.92 8.18
N MET A 168 4.48 7.95 8.33
CA MET A 168 3.27 7.88 9.16
C MET A 168 2.29 6.82 8.66
N LEU A 169 2.07 6.74 7.34
CA LEU A 169 1.21 5.73 6.73
C LEU A 169 1.71 4.32 7.05
N VAL A 170 2.99 4.04 6.79
CA VAL A 170 3.61 2.74 7.05
C VAL A 170 3.48 2.39 8.52
N PHE A 171 3.82 3.31 9.43
CA PHE A 171 3.73 3.07 10.87
C PHE A 171 2.32 2.67 11.30
N VAL A 172 1.29 3.42 10.88
CA VAL A 172 -0.09 3.14 11.25
C VAL A 172 -0.58 1.81 10.66
N ILE A 173 -0.32 1.56 9.37
CA ILE A 173 -0.73 0.32 8.71
C ILE A 173 -0.10 -0.91 9.36
N TRP A 174 1.17 -0.85 9.72
CA TRP A 174 1.86 -1.97 10.36
C TRP A 174 1.33 -2.31 11.75
N ILE A 175 0.82 -1.33 12.49
CA ILE A 175 0.07 -1.62 13.74
C ILE A 175 -1.13 -2.52 13.44
N PHE A 176 -1.91 -2.18 12.42
CA PHE A 176 -3.07 -2.99 12.04
C PHE A 176 -2.67 -4.37 11.48
N TYR A 177 -1.61 -4.46 10.68
CA TYR A 177 -1.11 -5.75 10.18
C TYR A 177 -0.68 -6.66 11.33
N THR A 178 0.05 -6.11 12.31
CA THR A 178 0.44 -6.84 13.53
C THR A 178 -0.79 -7.37 14.27
N LEU A 179 -1.84 -6.55 14.44
CA LEU A 179 -3.09 -6.99 15.07
C LEU A 179 -3.77 -8.11 14.28
N VAL A 180 -3.73 -8.08 12.95
CA VAL A 180 -4.27 -9.16 12.10
C VAL A 180 -3.47 -10.46 12.30
N PHE A 181 -2.14 -10.40 12.38
CA PHE A 181 -1.33 -11.60 12.64
C PHE A 181 -1.57 -12.16 14.03
N ILE A 182 -1.73 -11.32 15.06
CA ILE A 182 -2.13 -11.73 16.41
C ILE A 182 -3.51 -12.38 16.38
N ALA A 183 -4.47 -11.79 15.63
CA ALA A 183 -5.81 -12.35 15.49
C ALA A 183 -5.80 -13.75 14.88
N VAL A 184 -4.94 -14.02 13.88
CA VAL A 184 -4.76 -15.37 13.31
C VAL A 184 -4.34 -16.38 14.37
N ILE A 185 -3.40 -16.02 15.27
CA ILE A 185 -2.94 -16.90 16.35
C ILE A 185 -4.06 -17.10 17.38
N LYS A 186 -4.75 -16.01 17.76
CA LYS A 186 -5.85 -16.04 18.73
C LYS A 186 -7.00 -16.93 18.23
N LEU A 187 -7.49 -16.68 17.02
CA LEU A 187 -8.60 -17.44 16.42
C LEU A 187 -8.30 -18.93 16.26
N ARG A 188 -7.04 -19.32 16.08
CA ARG A 188 -6.68 -20.75 16.07
C ARG A 188 -6.77 -21.42 17.43
N LYS A 189 -6.65 -20.63 18.52
CA LYS A 189 -6.79 -21.13 19.90
C LYS A 189 -8.24 -21.11 20.37
N THR A 190 -8.98 -20.05 20.04
CA THR A 190 -10.36 -19.86 20.52
C THR A 190 -11.40 -20.62 19.70
N GLU A 191 -11.11 -20.83 18.41
CA GLU A 191 -12.02 -21.50 17.48
C GLU A 191 -11.28 -22.60 16.69
N PRO A 192 -10.86 -23.69 17.36
CA PRO A 192 -10.07 -24.76 16.76
C PRO A 192 -10.81 -25.47 15.62
N ASP A 193 -12.14 -25.61 15.73
CA ASP A 193 -13.00 -26.35 14.81
C ASP A 193 -13.42 -25.54 13.57
N LEU A 194 -13.07 -24.25 13.52
CA LEU A 194 -13.40 -23.41 12.37
C LEU A 194 -12.74 -23.95 11.08
N VAL A 195 -13.54 -24.20 10.06
CA VAL A 195 -13.02 -24.64 8.76
C VAL A 195 -12.13 -23.58 8.13
N ARG A 196 -10.87 -23.92 7.92
CA ARG A 196 -9.87 -23.04 7.31
C ARG A 196 -9.47 -23.55 5.92
N PRO A 197 -10.03 -22.99 4.85
CA PRO A 197 -9.74 -23.42 3.49
C PRO A 197 -8.27 -23.27 3.09
N TYR A 198 -7.59 -22.26 3.68
CA TYR A 198 -6.17 -22.02 3.50
C TYR A 198 -5.39 -22.28 4.80
N LYS A 199 -4.37 -23.12 4.70
CA LYS A 199 -3.47 -23.41 5.82
C LYS A 199 -2.20 -22.59 5.65
N VAL A 200 -1.91 -21.71 6.63
CA VAL A 200 -0.67 -20.93 6.64
C VAL A 200 0.53 -21.88 6.72
N PRO A 201 1.46 -21.82 5.73
CA PRO A 201 2.67 -22.63 5.77
C PRO A 201 3.50 -22.32 7.02
N LEU A 202 4.26 -23.29 7.51
CA LEU A 202 5.16 -23.12 8.66
C LEU A 202 4.53 -22.42 9.88
N TYR A 203 3.24 -22.63 10.10
CA TYR A 203 2.59 -22.12 11.31
C TYR A 203 3.19 -22.76 12.57
N PRO A 204 3.49 -22.02 13.67
CA PRO A 204 3.22 -20.60 13.90
C PRO A 204 4.37 -19.65 13.53
N ILE A 205 5.43 -20.13 12.91
CA ILE A 205 6.68 -19.38 12.68
C ILE A 205 6.41 -18.12 11.82
N ILE A 206 5.73 -18.29 10.68
CA ILE A 206 5.48 -17.14 9.77
C ILE A 206 4.69 -16.01 10.45
N PRO A 207 3.56 -16.26 11.13
CA PRO A 207 2.87 -15.21 11.87
C PRO A 207 3.72 -14.54 12.95
N ILE A 208 4.56 -15.30 13.66
CA ILE A 208 5.44 -14.75 14.70
C ILE A 208 6.50 -13.84 14.09
N VAL A 209 7.17 -14.28 13.01
CA VAL A 209 8.14 -13.45 12.29
C VAL A 209 7.49 -12.18 11.76
N ALA A 210 6.27 -12.27 11.21
CA ALA A 210 5.53 -11.12 10.71
C ALA A 210 5.05 -10.14 11.81
N ILE A 211 4.99 -10.57 13.07
CA ILE A 211 4.68 -9.70 14.24
C ILE A 211 5.94 -8.95 14.71
N ILE A 212 7.10 -9.56 14.56
CA ILE A 212 8.37 -8.98 15.03
C ILE A 212 8.89 -7.90 14.05
N GLY A 213 8.50 -7.97 12.78
CA GLY A 213 8.88 -7.04 11.71
C GLY A 213 9.85 -7.69 10.76
#